data_8f6eced0e00daaa3bda10c64920e91b1
#
_entry.id   8f6eced0e00daaa3bda10c64920e91b1
#
_cell.length_a   1.000
_cell.length_b   1.000
_cell.length_c   1.000
_cell.angle_alpha   90.00
_cell.angle_beta   90.00
_cell.angle_gamma   90.00
#
_symmetry.space_group_name_H-M   'P 1'
#
loop_
_entity.id
_entity.type
_entity.pdbx_description
1 polymer ?
#
loop_
_entity_poly.entity_id
_entity_poly.type
_entity_poly.pdbx_seq_one_letter_code
_entity_poly.pdbx_strand_id
1 'polypeptide(L)'
;MNTKNKGLNIIGYIDGEFGLGEAVRLNIKAAKSQAIPLHLIDYEKIKKNPDLIVEFKYSVSLVQISLRDLDNFFRIIDPELFKFRYTILFLMWESEYLPPEHSENLSLFNEIWTASSFCKSIFKRVYNNPITIVPHPVAFKLNGIGKKIGRNFFDPTKFSFLFIFSYHSSMERKNPIFLIDAFNRAFSENDPVELVIKTSGAMAFRKENTQLLKIASSHKNIKIYDVDLEKDGINHLINDCDCYVSMHHSEGFGLTLAEAMYLGKPTIATNYSGNTQFMNAENSFLVDYKLGSIEKVDKNFCSNTIWGHPLLEDAIAKLKEAYFNKSCRDFKAYKAKAYMEREFSFKNIGQIMQYRLDDIYKASGDLISTQNAYLLNQLQFVKAENAHLQREIKRMKKNLIIRFILFLKNKTRMIKNSFRAA
;
A
#
# COMPACT_ATOMS: atom_id res chain seq x y z
N MET A 1 -35.27 12.07 -7.78
CA MET A 1 -34.60 10.85 -8.19
C MET A 1 -35.19 9.63 -7.50
N ASN A 2 -35.42 8.58 -8.27
CA ASN A 2 -36.01 7.35 -7.76
C ASN A 2 -35.05 6.73 -6.73
N THR A 3 -35.49 6.55 -5.48
CA THR A 3 -34.72 5.97 -4.37
C THR A 3 -34.21 4.54 -4.67
N LYS A 4 -34.63 3.95 -5.77
CA LYS A 4 -34.26 2.60 -6.21
C LYS A 4 -32.82 2.42 -6.73
N ASN A 5 -32.05 3.51 -6.95
CA ASN A 5 -30.69 3.43 -7.56
C ASN A 5 -29.56 3.89 -6.65
N LYS A 6 -29.78 3.97 -5.33
CA LYS A 6 -28.69 4.24 -4.38
C LYS A 6 -27.87 2.98 -4.15
N GLY A 7 -26.55 3.07 -4.33
CA GLY A 7 -25.59 1.98 -4.17
C GLY A 7 -24.23 2.37 -4.71
N LEU A 8 -23.27 1.48 -4.69
CA LEU A 8 -21.88 1.75 -5.04
C LEU A 8 -21.38 0.70 -6.03
N ASN A 9 -20.88 1.12 -7.20
CA ASN A 9 -20.04 0.27 -8.02
C ASN A 9 -18.63 0.29 -7.43
N ILE A 10 -18.02 -0.86 -7.22
CA ILE A 10 -16.61 -0.98 -6.78
C ILE A 10 -15.83 -1.66 -7.88
N ILE A 11 -14.87 -0.95 -8.44
CA ILE A 11 -13.94 -1.44 -9.45
C ILE A 11 -12.56 -1.58 -8.79
N GLY A 12 -11.97 -2.78 -8.80
CA GLY A 12 -10.65 -2.98 -8.19
C GLY A 12 -10.14 -4.41 -8.33
N TYR A 13 -9.01 -4.71 -7.70
CA TYR A 13 -8.38 -6.03 -7.71
C TYR A 13 -9.08 -6.99 -6.73
N ILE A 14 -10.35 -7.37 -6.99
CA ILE A 14 -11.20 -8.09 -6.03
C ILE A 14 -10.61 -9.45 -5.70
N ASP A 15 -10.19 -10.20 -6.72
CA ASP A 15 -9.60 -11.54 -6.60
C ASP A 15 -8.06 -11.50 -6.45
N GLY A 16 -7.45 -10.31 -6.36
CA GLY A 16 -5.99 -10.15 -6.24
C GLY A 16 -5.43 -10.60 -4.88
N GLU A 17 -4.44 -11.50 -4.87
CA GLU A 17 -3.81 -12.04 -3.66
C GLU A 17 -2.61 -11.17 -3.19
N PHE A 18 -2.76 -9.86 -3.21
CA PHE A 18 -1.75 -8.88 -2.79
C PHE A 18 -2.39 -7.73 -2.01
N GLY A 19 -1.57 -6.86 -1.40
CA GLY A 19 -2.04 -5.84 -0.46
C GLY A 19 -3.14 -4.91 -0.97
N LEU A 20 -3.10 -4.49 -2.25
CA LEU A 20 -4.17 -3.69 -2.84
C LEU A 20 -5.47 -4.48 -3.01
N GLY A 21 -5.39 -5.76 -3.37
CA GLY A 21 -6.56 -6.65 -3.43
C GLY A 21 -7.20 -6.84 -2.06
N GLU A 22 -6.38 -7.05 -1.02
CA GLU A 22 -6.90 -7.11 0.36
C GLU A 22 -7.58 -5.80 0.76
N ALA A 23 -7.00 -4.66 0.45
CA ALA A 23 -7.59 -3.35 0.72
C ALA A 23 -8.97 -3.17 0.05
N VAL A 24 -9.14 -3.67 -1.19
CA VAL A 24 -10.46 -3.68 -1.87
C VAL A 24 -11.46 -4.55 -1.12
N ARG A 25 -11.07 -5.78 -0.76
CA ARG A 25 -11.94 -6.72 -0.01
C ARG A 25 -12.35 -6.16 1.36
N LEU A 26 -11.44 -5.47 2.05
CA LEU A 26 -11.74 -4.80 3.32
C LEU A 26 -12.79 -3.70 3.15
N ASN A 27 -12.66 -2.86 2.13
CA ASN A 27 -13.64 -1.82 1.82
C ASN A 27 -15.00 -2.41 1.41
N ILE A 28 -15.03 -3.51 0.66
CA ILE A 28 -16.27 -4.24 0.34
C ILE A 28 -16.95 -4.74 1.62
N LYS A 29 -16.20 -5.33 2.56
CA LYS A 29 -16.73 -5.80 3.85
C LYS A 29 -17.27 -4.63 4.69
N ALA A 30 -16.56 -3.49 4.72
CA ALA A 30 -17.03 -2.29 5.40
C ALA A 30 -18.36 -1.78 4.81
N ALA A 31 -18.45 -1.64 3.50
CA ALA A 31 -19.67 -1.22 2.83
C ALA A 31 -20.84 -2.18 3.10
N LYS A 32 -20.60 -3.51 3.03
CA LYS A 32 -21.60 -4.53 3.36
C LYS A 32 -22.09 -4.45 4.81
N SER A 33 -21.24 -4.02 5.75
CA SER A 33 -21.63 -3.90 7.17
C SER A 33 -22.72 -2.84 7.41
N GLN A 34 -22.90 -1.91 6.46
CA GLN A 34 -23.94 -0.88 6.46
C GLN A 34 -25.05 -1.17 5.45
N ALA A 35 -25.11 -2.41 4.93
CA ALA A 35 -26.07 -2.80 3.91
C ALA A 35 -26.06 -1.89 2.66
N ILE A 36 -24.93 -1.25 2.35
CA ILE A 36 -24.77 -0.47 1.11
C ILE A 36 -24.91 -1.44 -0.08
N PRO A 37 -25.85 -1.22 -1.01
CA PRO A 37 -25.99 -2.06 -2.18
C PRO A 37 -24.74 -1.94 -3.06
N LEU A 38 -24.12 -3.06 -3.42
CA LEU A 38 -22.86 -3.12 -4.16
C LEU A 38 -23.03 -3.76 -5.53
N HIS A 39 -22.30 -3.23 -6.50
CA HIS A 39 -22.00 -3.88 -7.76
C HIS A 39 -20.48 -3.99 -7.89
N LEU A 40 -19.96 -5.23 -7.97
CA LEU A 40 -18.54 -5.50 -7.90
C LEU A 40 -17.99 -5.81 -9.30
N ILE A 41 -16.90 -5.14 -9.67
CA ILE A 41 -16.27 -5.24 -10.97
C ILE A 41 -14.79 -5.53 -10.76
N ASP A 42 -14.34 -6.74 -11.10
CA ASP A 42 -12.95 -7.14 -10.93
C ASP A 42 -12.09 -6.61 -12.08
N TYR A 43 -11.17 -5.72 -11.75
CA TYR A 43 -10.29 -5.06 -12.72
C TYR A 43 -9.29 -6.03 -13.37
N GLU A 44 -8.81 -7.06 -12.66
CA GLU A 44 -7.91 -8.07 -13.25
C GLU A 44 -8.62 -8.91 -14.31
N LYS A 45 -9.91 -9.19 -14.15
CA LYS A 45 -10.69 -9.90 -15.17
C LYS A 45 -10.82 -9.07 -16.44
N ILE A 46 -11.07 -7.76 -16.31
CA ILE A 46 -11.15 -6.85 -17.46
C ILE A 46 -9.79 -6.72 -18.14
N LYS A 47 -8.69 -6.58 -17.38
CA LYS A 47 -7.32 -6.55 -17.92
C LYS A 47 -7.00 -7.79 -18.76
N LYS A 48 -7.44 -8.95 -18.32
CA LYS A 48 -7.23 -10.23 -19.02
C LYS A 48 -8.14 -10.42 -20.23
N ASN A 49 -9.32 -9.82 -20.21
CA ASN A 49 -10.30 -9.87 -21.29
C ASN A 49 -10.91 -8.47 -21.50
N PRO A 50 -10.25 -7.58 -22.28
CA PRO A 50 -10.72 -6.21 -22.54
C PRO A 50 -12.09 -6.15 -23.27
N ASP A 51 -12.51 -7.22 -23.95
CA ASP A 51 -13.79 -7.30 -24.63
C ASP A 51 -14.96 -7.61 -23.66
N LEU A 52 -14.67 -7.78 -22.37
CA LEU A 52 -15.70 -8.02 -21.38
C LEU A 52 -16.63 -6.80 -21.27
N ILE A 53 -17.91 -7.01 -21.47
CA ILE A 53 -18.91 -5.96 -21.29
C ILE A 53 -18.97 -5.58 -19.81
N VAL A 54 -18.68 -4.32 -19.51
CA VAL A 54 -18.76 -3.75 -18.16
C VAL A 54 -19.99 -2.87 -18.07
N GLU A 55 -20.81 -3.08 -17.05
CA GLU A 55 -21.98 -2.24 -16.77
C GLU A 55 -21.87 -1.64 -15.38
N PHE A 56 -22.28 -0.38 -15.23
CA PHE A 56 -22.40 0.28 -13.93
C PHE A 56 -23.84 0.35 -13.49
N LYS A 57 -24.14 -0.29 -12.36
CA LYS A 57 -25.49 -0.39 -11.84
C LYS A 57 -25.94 0.89 -11.11
N TYR A 58 -25.01 1.60 -10.46
CA TYR A 58 -25.28 2.75 -9.61
C TYR A 58 -24.66 4.03 -10.17
N SER A 59 -25.16 5.19 -9.69
CA SER A 59 -24.67 6.51 -10.11
C SER A 59 -23.35 6.93 -9.43
N VAL A 60 -22.92 6.20 -8.38
CA VAL A 60 -21.65 6.43 -7.71
C VAL A 60 -20.73 5.24 -7.94
N SER A 61 -19.48 5.52 -8.30
CA SER A 61 -18.47 4.48 -8.55
C SER A 61 -17.20 4.76 -7.73
N LEU A 62 -16.68 3.73 -7.07
CA LEU A 62 -15.39 3.71 -6.37
C LEU A 62 -14.40 2.90 -7.19
N VAL A 63 -13.37 3.55 -7.71
CA VAL A 63 -12.25 2.93 -8.41
C VAL A 63 -11.10 2.78 -7.41
N GLN A 64 -10.68 1.54 -7.15
CA GLN A 64 -9.61 1.23 -6.20
C GLN A 64 -8.55 0.38 -6.89
N ILE A 65 -7.64 1.04 -7.58
CA ILE A 65 -6.55 0.44 -8.33
C ILE A 65 -5.23 1.16 -8.02
N SER A 66 -4.12 0.61 -8.50
CA SER A 66 -2.83 1.29 -8.40
C SER A 66 -2.84 2.58 -9.22
N LEU A 67 -2.28 3.65 -8.66
CA LEU A 67 -2.09 4.91 -9.39
C LEU A 67 -1.35 4.72 -10.72
N ARG A 68 -0.45 3.74 -10.78
CA ARG A 68 0.31 3.39 -12.00
C ARG A 68 -0.53 2.69 -13.06
N ASP A 69 -1.64 2.09 -12.66
CA ASP A 69 -2.56 1.40 -13.59
C ASP A 69 -3.65 2.33 -14.14
N LEU A 70 -3.74 3.59 -13.69
CA LEU A 70 -4.78 4.52 -14.15
C LEU A 70 -4.74 4.75 -15.66
N ASP A 71 -3.57 4.87 -16.26
CA ASP A 71 -3.44 5.04 -17.71
C ASP A 71 -4.02 3.84 -18.46
N ASN A 72 -3.75 2.64 -17.97
CA ASN A 72 -4.28 1.43 -18.57
C ASN A 72 -5.78 1.26 -18.29
N PHE A 73 -6.23 1.68 -17.12
CA PHE A 73 -7.64 1.69 -16.77
C PHE A 73 -8.47 2.49 -17.78
N PHE A 74 -8.05 3.72 -18.12
CA PHE A 74 -8.74 4.58 -19.08
C PHE A 74 -8.63 4.14 -20.55
N ARG A 75 -7.77 3.14 -20.84
CA ARG A 75 -7.72 2.52 -22.17
C ARG A 75 -8.73 1.41 -22.35
N ILE A 76 -9.03 0.67 -21.28
CA ILE A 76 -9.81 -0.56 -21.34
C ILE A 76 -11.23 -0.41 -20.81
N ILE A 77 -11.49 0.62 -20.01
CA ILE A 77 -12.84 0.93 -19.52
C ILE A 77 -13.46 2.02 -20.40
N ASP A 78 -14.65 1.73 -20.96
CA ASP A 78 -15.38 2.68 -21.77
C ASP A 78 -15.67 3.97 -20.98
N PRO A 79 -15.18 5.15 -21.43
CA PRO A 79 -15.45 6.43 -20.80
C PRO A 79 -16.94 6.77 -20.64
N GLU A 80 -17.78 6.26 -21.53
CA GLU A 80 -19.23 6.46 -21.48
C GLU A 80 -19.85 5.93 -20.19
N LEU A 81 -19.24 4.93 -19.56
CA LEU A 81 -19.69 4.39 -18.28
C LEU A 81 -19.63 5.40 -17.13
N PHE A 82 -18.81 6.45 -17.27
CA PHE A 82 -18.67 7.50 -16.26
C PHE A 82 -19.59 8.70 -16.49
N LYS A 83 -20.32 8.72 -17.62
CA LYS A 83 -21.32 9.78 -17.90
C LYS A 83 -22.35 9.85 -16.80
N PHE A 84 -22.63 11.07 -16.32
CA PHE A 84 -23.65 11.36 -15.30
C PHE A 84 -23.47 10.56 -13.98
N ARG A 85 -22.21 10.16 -13.66
CA ARG A 85 -21.86 9.45 -12.44
C ARG A 85 -20.87 10.23 -11.59
N TYR A 86 -20.96 10.03 -10.29
CA TYR A 86 -19.96 10.53 -9.36
C TYR A 86 -18.87 9.47 -9.21
N THR A 87 -17.65 9.83 -9.53
CA THR A 87 -16.50 8.91 -9.53
C THR A 87 -15.55 9.23 -8.39
N ILE A 88 -15.26 8.23 -7.57
CA ILE A 88 -14.36 8.30 -6.44
C ILE A 88 -13.14 7.43 -6.77
N LEU A 89 -11.95 7.95 -6.52
CA LEU A 89 -10.70 7.19 -6.65
C LEU A 89 -10.15 6.89 -5.26
N PHE A 90 -10.01 5.61 -4.90
CA PHE A 90 -9.36 5.23 -3.65
C PHE A 90 -7.86 5.01 -3.88
N LEU A 91 -7.04 5.85 -3.25
CA LEU A 91 -5.59 5.83 -3.41
C LEU A 91 -4.85 5.79 -2.09
N MET A 92 -3.68 5.16 -2.14
CA MET A 92 -2.61 5.29 -1.15
C MET A 92 -1.32 5.68 -1.85
N TRP A 93 -0.47 6.40 -1.13
CA TRP A 93 0.84 6.80 -1.61
C TRP A 93 1.83 6.83 -0.44
N GLU A 94 3.05 6.39 -0.69
CA GLU A 94 4.05 6.18 0.36
C GLU A 94 5.23 7.15 0.30
N SER A 95 5.09 8.26 -0.41
CA SER A 95 6.15 9.27 -0.55
C SER A 95 5.58 10.67 -0.37
N GLU A 96 6.35 11.58 0.23
CA GLU A 96 6.02 13.00 0.27
C GLU A 96 5.94 13.65 -1.13
N TYR A 97 6.60 13.05 -2.11
CA TYR A 97 6.59 13.50 -3.49
C TYR A 97 5.71 12.62 -4.37
N LEU A 98 4.77 13.24 -5.04
CA LEU A 98 3.97 12.62 -6.09
C LEU A 98 4.46 13.11 -7.46
N PRO A 99 5.02 12.23 -8.30
CA PRO A 99 5.47 12.61 -9.63
C PRO A 99 4.34 13.22 -10.48
N PRO A 100 4.59 14.30 -11.25
CA PRO A 100 3.57 14.97 -12.07
C PRO A 100 2.81 14.02 -13.00
N GLU A 101 3.50 13.07 -13.60
CA GLU A 101 2.91 12.06 -14.49
C GLU A 101 1.82 11.20 -13.81
N HIS A 102 1.83 11.11 -12.47
CA HIS A 102 0.80 10.41 -11.72
C HIS A 102 -0.35 11.32 -11.29
N SER A 103 -0.15 12.65 -11.27
CA SER A 103 -1.18 13.58 -10.84
C SER A 103 -2.13 14.03 -11.95
N GLU A 104 -1.74 13.93 -13.21
CA GLU A 104 -2.52 14.39 -14.37
C GLU A 104 -3.91 13.76 -14.44
N ASN A 105 -4.02 12.46 -14.15
CA ASN A 105 -5.27 11.72 -14.25
C ASN A 105 -6.17 11.86 -13.01
N LEU A 106 -5.69 12.47 -11.92
CA LEU A 106 -6.49 12.64 -10.70
C LEU A 106 -7.69 13.56 -10.94
N SER A 107 -7.54 14.56 -11.80
CA SER A 107 -8.61 15.52 -12.14
C SER A 107 -9.82 14.89 -12.84
N LEU A 108 -9.70 13.64 -13.32
CA LEU A 108 -10.79 12.88 -13.93
C LEU A 108 -11.80 12.35 -12.90
N PHE A 109 -11.45 12.38 -11.62
CA PHE A 109 -12.31 11.92 -10.53
C PHE A 109 -12.93 13.11 -9.79
N ASN A 110 -14.14 12.91 -9.29
CA ASN A 110 -14.84 13.93 -8.51
C ASN A 110 -14.32 14.01 -7.07
N GLU A 111 -13.74 12.91 -6.56
CA GLU A 111 -13.26 12.82 -5.19
C GLU A 111 -12.16 11.77 -5.06
N ILE A 112 -11.23 11.98 -4.12
CA ILE A 112 -10.28 10.96 -3.68
C ILE A 112 -10.68 10.47 -2.29
N TRP A 113 -10.75 9.15 -2.11
CA TRP A 113 -10.71 8.50 -0.80
C TRP A 113 -9.31 7.97 -0.53
N THR A 114 -8.87 8.07 0.72
CA THR A 114 -7.55 7.58 1.11
C THR A 114 -7.56 7.07 2.54
N ALA A 115 -6.62 6.18 2.89
CA ALA A 115 -6.65 5.49 4.18
C ALA A 115 -6.05 6.30 5.34
N SER A 116 -5.31 7.37 5.08
CA SER A 116 -4.62 8.11 6.13
C SER A 116 -4.56 9.62 5.88
N SER A 117 -4.38 10.38 6.97
CA SER A 117 -4.14 11.83 6.92
C SER A 117 -2.83 12.16 6.20
N PHE A 118 -1.83 11.28 6.30
CA PHE A 118 -0.57 11.39 5.55
C PHE A 118 -0.84 11.40 4.04
N CYS A 119 -1.51 10.39 3.51
CA CYS A 119 -1.87 10.35 2.09
C CYS A 119 -2.74 11.54 1.67
N LYS A 120 -3.70 11.93 2.51
CA LYS A 120 -4.53 13.13 2.26
C LYS A 120 -3.67 14.38 2.08
N SER A 121 -2.65 14.58 2.91
CA SER A 121 -1.76 15.75 2.83
C SER A 121 -0.97 15.81 1.52
N ILE A 122 -0.58 14.64 0.99
CA ILE A 122 0.14 14.51 -0.28
C ILE A 122 -0.78 14.87 -1.44
N PHE A 123 -1.96 14.23 -1.52
CA PHE A 123 -2.90 14.48 -2.60
C PHE A 123 -3.44 15.91 -2.60
N LYS A 124 -3.59 16.55 -1.43
CA LYS A 124 -4.04 17.94 -1.33
C LYS A 124 -3.11 18.94 -2.03
N ARG A 125 -1.84 18.60 -2.25
CA ARG A 125 -0.88 19.46 -2.97
C ARG A 125 -1.12 19.52 -4.48
N VAL A 126 -1.81 18.52 -5.04
CA VAL A 126 -1.97 18.33 -6.49
C VAL A 126 -3.42 18.10 -6.94
N TYR A 127 -4.36 18.07 -6.01
CA TYR A 127 -5.77 17.77 -6.28
C TYR A 127 -6.68 18.73 -5.52
N ASN A 128 -7.58 19.41 -6.26
CA ASN A 128 -8.41 20.50 -5.75
C ASN A 128 -9.81 20.06 -5.31
N ASN A 129 -10.28 18.89 -5.76
CA ASN A 129 -11.58 18.36 -5.40
C ASN A 129 -11.57 17.71 -3.99
N PRO A 130 -12.69 17.29 -3.41
CA PRO A 130 -12.75 16.70 -2.08
C PRO A 130 -11.82 15.51 -1.89
N ILE A 131 -11.22 15.40 -0.69
CA ILE A 131 -10.43 14.25 -0.26
C ILE A 131 -10.97 13.77 1.08
N THR A 132 -11.52 12.56 1.11
CA THR A 132 -12.09 11.94 2.31
C THR A 132 -11.16 10.85 2.85
N ILE A 133 -10.93 10.85 4.18
CA ILE A 133 -10.20 9.78 4.84
C ILE A 133 -11.19 8.65 5.14
N VAL A 134 -10.95 7.49 4.53
CA VAL A 134 -11.65 6.23 4.77
C VAL A 134 -10.58 5.19 5.12
N PRO A 135 -10.22 5.03 6.40
CA PRO A 135 -9.20 4.07 6.81
C PRO A 135 -9.56 2.63 6.43
N HIS A 136 -8.57 1.77 6.29
CA HIS A 136 -8.87 0.36 6.11
C HIS A 136 -9.41 -0.24 7.41
N PRO A 137 -10.56 -0.94 7.36
CA PRO A 137 -11.04 -1.66 8.53
C PRO A 137 -10.13 -2.86 8.83
N VAL A 138 -9.99 -3.18 10.11
CA VAL A 138 -9.23 -4.33 10.56
C VAL A 138 -10.11 -5.11 11.53
N ALA A 139 -10.68 -6.20 11.05
CA ALA A 139 -11.45 -7.13 11.87
C ALA A 139 -11.44 -8.51 11.21
N PHE A 140 -11.04 -9.52 11.96
CA PHE A 140 -11.03 -10.91 11.49
C PHE A 140 -11.11 -11.86 12.70
N LYS A 141 -11.45 -13.12 12.40
CA LYS A 141 -11.39 -14.21 13.39
C LYS A 141 -10.24 -15.13 12.99
N LEU A 142 -9.47 -15.57 13.96
CA LEU A 142 -8.48 -16.62 13.75
C LEU A 142 -9.19 -17.96 13.62
N ASN A 143 -9.02 -18.64 12.50
CA ASN A 143 -9.54 -19.97 12.26
C ASN A 143 -8.56 -21.01 12.82
N GLY A 144 -9.07 -22.16 13.30
CA GLY A 144 -8.23 -23.17 13.97
C GLY A 144 -7.18 -23.85 13.07
N ILE A 145 -7.30 -23.75 11.77
CA ILE A 145 -6.43 -24.41 10.76
C ILE A 145 -5.02 -23.80 10.77
N GLY A 146 -4.88 -22.50 10.97
CA GLY A 146 -3.59 -21.79 10.98
C GLY A 146 -2.73 -22.00 12.24
N LYS A 147 -3.27 -22.55 13.32
CA LYS A 147 -2.58 -22.74 14.62
C LYS A 147 -1.24 -23.50 14.55
N LYS A 148 -1.05 -24.36 13.55
CA LYS A 148 0.17 -25.15 13.40
C LYS A 148 1.26 -24.38 12.62
N ILE A 149 0.90 -23.38 11.83
CA ILE A 149 1.81 -22.69 10.92
C ILE A 149 2.70 -21.71 11.71
N GLY A 150 2.11 -20.85 12.54
CA GLY A 150 2.86 -19.81 13.28
C GLY A 150 3.90 -20.37 14.24
N ARG A 151 3.58 -21.46 14.94
CA ARG A 151 4.49 -22.08 15.93
C ARG A 151 5.81 -22.62 15.37
N ASN A 152 5.86 -22.91 14.07
CA ASN A 152 7.06 -23.43 13.43
C ASN A 152 8.10 -22.34 13.11
N PHE A 153 7.74 -21.07 13.22
CA PHE A 153 8.62 -19.93 12.91
C PHE A 153 9.39 -19.46 14.15
N PHE A 154 8.88 -19.71 15.35
CA PHE A 154 9.41 -19.15 16.59
C PHE A 154 10.03 -20.23 17.49
N ASP A 155 11.07 -19.84 18.21
CA ASP A 155 11.63 -20.60 19.30
C ASP A 155 10.80 -20.35 20.58
N PRO A 156 10.10 -21.36 21.14
CA PRO A 156 9.21 -21.15 22.28
C PRO A 156 9.96 -20.76 23.58
N THR A 157 11.29 -20.81 23.59
CA THR A 157 12.11 -20.40 24.73
C THR A 157 12.59 -18.95 24.64
N LYS A 158 12.27 -18.26 23.52
CA LYS A 158 12.74 -16.90 23.23
C LYS A 158 11.56 -15.92 23.09
N PHE A 159 11.83 -14.67 23.43
CA PHE A 159 10.94 -13.57 23.09
C PHE A 159 11.10 -13.24 21.61
N SER A 160 10.01 -13.29 20.85
CA SER A 160 10.02 -13.16 19.40
C SER A 160 9.57 -11.79 18.93
N PHE A 161 10.45 -11.10 18.21
CA PHE A 161 10.09 -9.96 17.36
C PHE A 161 9.76 -10.45 15.95
N LEU A 162 8.66 -9.98 15.37
CA LEU A 162 8.24 -10.33 14.02
C LEU A 162 8.22 -9.10 13.11
N PHE A 163 8.80 -9.24 11.92
CA PHE A 163 8.63 -8.32 10.82
C PHE A 163 8.17 -9.04 9.55
N ILE A 164 7.21 -8.46 8.82
CA ILE A 164 6.66 -9.03 7.60
C ILE A 164 6.75 -8.00 6.47
N PHE A 165 7.35 -8.39 5.33
CA PHE A 165 7.31 -7.57 4.13
C PHE A 165 7.35 -8.41 2.85
N SER A 166 6.99 -7.78 1.72
CA SER A 166 7.18 -8.34 0.38
C SER A 166 8.24 -7.52 -0.36
N TYR A 167 9.14 -8.18 -1.08
CA TYR A 167 10.14 -7.52 -1.93
C TYR A 167 9.50 -6.65 -3.01
N HIS A 168 8.29 -6.99 -3.46
CA HIS A 168 7.51 -6.18 -4.41
C HIS A 168 7.15 -4.79 -3.86
N SER A 169 7.13 -4.62 -2.54
CA SER A 169 6.82 -3.35 -1.85
C SER A 169 8.03 -2.45 -1.61
N SER A 170 9.18 -2.72 -2.24
CA SER A 170 10.49 -2.08 -2.05
C SER A 170 11.14 -2.44 -0.70
N MET A 171 12.26 -3.15 -0.75
CA MET A 171 13.06 -3.49 0.44
C MET A 171 13.62 -2.21 1.09
N GLU A 172 13.99 -1.20 0.29
CA GLU A 172 14.46 0.09 0.79
C GLU A 172 13.40 0.74 1.68
N ARG A 173 12.17 0.86 1.18
CA ARG A 173 11.06 1.46 1.94
C ARG A 173 10.74 0.69 3.23
N LYS A 174 10.77 -0.64 3.18
CA LYS A 174 10.48 -1.52 4.32
C LYS A 174 11.61 -1.62 5.33
N ASN A 175 12.84 -1.29 4.92
CA ASN A 175 14.01 -1.08 5.76
C ASN A 175 14.39 -2.24 6.70
N PRO A 176 14.43 -3.50 6.23
CA PRO A 176 14.81 -4.64 7.07
C PRO A 176 16.27 -4.59 7.54
N ILE A 177 17.17 -3.97 6.76
CA ILE A 177 18.59 -3.88 7.09
C ILE A 177 18.82 -3.03 8.34
N PHE A 178 18.16 -1.88 8.43
CA PHE A 178 18.19 -1.04 9.62
C PHE A 178 17.63 -1.78 10.85
N LEU A 179 16.51 -2.51 10.67
CA LEU A 179 15.94 -3.30 11.77
C LEU A 179 16.94 -4.34 12.29
N ILE A 180 17.67 -5.03 11.41
CA ILE A 180 18.72 -5.99 11.79
C ILE A 180 19.84 -5.28 12.54
N ASP A 181 20.31 -4.11 12.10
CA ASP A 181 21.35 -3.36 12.79
C ASP A 181 20.88 -2.91 14.19
N ALA A 182 19.67 -2.38 14.30
CA ALA A 182 19.09 -2.01 15.59
C ALA A 182 18.95 -3.21 16.54
N PHE A 183 18.51 -4.36 16.03
CA PHE A 183 18.39 -5.60 16.81
C PHE A 183 19.76 -6.10 17.30
N ASN A 184 20.76 -6.14 16.44
CA ASN A 184 22.13 -6.58 16.77
C ASN A 184 22.77 -5.70 17.85
N ARG A 185 22.45 -4.41 17.90
CA ARG A 185 22.94 -3.48 18.94
C ARG A 185 22.08 -3.51 20.19
N ALA A 186 20.81 -3.90 20.08
CA ALA A 186 19.91 -4.01 21.23
C ALA A 186 20.21 -5.25 22.06
N PHE A 187 20.54 -6.38 21.43
CA PHE A 187 20.64 -7.70 22.06
C PHE A 187 21.91 -8.43 21.64
N SER A 188 22.43 -9.21 22.59
CA SER A 188 23.51 -10.17 22.35
C SER A 188 22.96 -11.51 21.88
N GLU A 189 23.83 -12.37 21.30
CA GLU A 189 23.46 -13.73 20.91
C GLU A 189 23.05 -14.64 22.07
N ASN A 190 23.39 -14.27 23.31
CA ASN A 190 23.05 -15.05 24.52
C ASN A 190 21.72 -14.60 25.12
N ASP A 191 21.16 -13.49 24.70
CA ASP A 191 19.86 -13.06 25.16
C ASP A 191 18.75 -13.99 24.62
N PRO A 192 17.74 -14.35 25.42
CA PRO A 192 16.65 -15.22 24.97
C PRO A 192 15.63 -14.46 24.13
N VAL A 193 16.11 -13.86 23.04
CA VAL A 193 15.32 -13.10 22.08
C VAL A 193 15.61 -13.56 20.66
N GLU A 194 14.66 -13.41 19.76
CA GLU A 194 14.87 -13.65 18.34
C GLU A 194 14.15 -12.61 17.48
N LEU A 195 14.69 -12.37 16.29
CA LEU A 195 14.07 -11.59 15.24
C LEU A 195 13.69 -12.51 14.08
N VAL A 196 12.39 -12.64 13.84
CA VAL A 196 11.86 -13.39 12.69
C VAL A 196 11.43 -12.42 11.63
N ILE A 197 11.99 -12.53 10.44
CA ILE A 197 11.63 -11.75 9.26
C ILE A 197 10.97 -12.70 8.25
N LYS A 198 9.67 -12.50 8.03
CA LYS A 198 8.91 -13.21 6.99
C LYS A 198 8.90 -12.37 5.72
N THR A 199 9.38 -12.93 4.62
CA THR A 199 9.39 -12.28 3.30
C THR A 199 8.51 -13.00 2.29
N SER A 200 8.30 -12.39 1.13
CA SER A 200 7.75 -13.03 -0.07
C SER A 200 8.33 -12.39 -1.32
N GLY A 201 8.51 -13.22 -2.37
CA GLY A 201 8.96 -12.76 -3.67
C GLY A 201 10.50 -12.74 -3.86
N ALA A 202 11.29 -13.40 -2.99
CA ALA A 202 12.75 -13.42 -3.08
C ALA A 202 13.29 -13.91 -4.43
N MET A 203 12.59 -14.84 -5.10
CA MET A 203 12.99 -15.35 -6.42
C MET A 203 13.09 -14.24 -7.48
N ALA A 204 12.22 -13.25 -7.43
CA ALA A 204 12.22 -12.10 -8.36
C ALA A 204 13.24 -11.01 -7.97
N PHE A 205 13.72 -11.02 -6.71
CA PHE A 205 14.61 -10.00 -6.12
C PHE A 205 15.86 -10.65 -5.51
N ARG A 206 16.53 -11.50 -6.29
CA ARG A 206 17.66 -12.34 -5.82
C ARG A 206 18.81 -11.54 -5.21
N LYS A 207 19.13 -10.36 -5.76
CA LYS A 207 20.21 -9.51 -5.27
C LYS A 207 19.92 -8.97 -3.88
N GLU A 208 18.73 -8.41 -3.70
CA GLU A 208 18.23 -7.85 -2.44
C GLU A 208 18.12 -8.94 -1.38
N ASN A 209 17.59 -10.12 -1.76
CA ASN A 209 17.49 -11.27 -0.86
C ASN A 209 18.86 -11.76 -0.42
N THR A 210 19.84 -11.92 -1.35
CA THR A 210 21.20 -12.33 -1.00
C THR A 210 21.86 -11.34 -0.05
N GLN A 211 21.68 -10.05 -0.26
CA GLN A 211 22.17 -9.01 0.64
C GLN A 211 21.55 -9.14 2.04
N LEU A 212 20.24 -9.32 2.13
CA LEU A 212 19.52 -9.45 3.40
C LEU A 212 19.97 -10.70 4.17
N LEU A 213 20.06 -11.85 3.50
CA LEU A 213 20.53 -13.11 4.11
C LEU A 213 21.95 -12.98 4.63
N LYS A 214 22.86 -12.35 3.87
CA LYS A 214 24.24 -12.11 4.29
C LYS A 214 24.31 -11.25 5.56
N ILE A 215 23.49 -10.21 5.66
CA ILE A 215 23.48 -9.34 6.84
C ILE A 215 22.86 -10.07 8.03
N ALA A 216 21.77 -10.80 7.83
CA ALA A 216 21.11 -11.56 8.90
C ALA A 216 22.00 -12.69 9.47
N SER A 217 22.87 -13.29 8.66
CA SER A 217 23.79 -14.35 9.12
C SER A 217 24.84 -13.88 10.13
N SER A 218 24.95 -12.56 10.37
CA SER A 218 25.84 -12.00 11.40
C SER A 218 25.37 -12.26 12.84
N HIS A 219 24.11 -12.74 13.03
CA HIS A 219 23.53 -12.97 14.36
C HIS A 219 22.66 -14.24 14.37
N LYS A 220 22.99 -15.23 15.20
CA LYS A 220 22.30 -16.54 15.23
C LYS A 220 20.81 -16.49 15.61
N ASN A 221 20.36 -15.41 16.26
CA ASN A 221 18.98 -15.23 16.68
C ASN A 221 18.12 -14.50 15.62
N ILE A 222 18.65 -14.28 14.41
CA ILE A 222 17.89 -13.70 13.30
C ILE A 222 17.53 -14.81 12.32
N LYS A 223 16.23 -14.95 12.02
CA LYS A 223 15.71 -15.94 11.08
C LYS A 223 14.95 -15.25 9.96
N ILE A 224 15.19 -15.67 8.72
CA ILE A 224 14.48 -15.17 7.55
C ILE A 224 13.76 -16.33 6.88
N TYR A 225 12.46 -16.14 6.61
CA TYR A 225 11.62 -17.11 5.90
C TYR A 225 11.00 -16.46 4.68
N ASP A 226 11.42 -16.85 3.48
CA ASP A 226 10.75 -16.46 2.23
C ASP A 226 9.70 -17.51 1.89
N VAL A 227 8.46 -17.21 2.20
CA VAL A 227 7.32 -18.11 2.04
C VAL A 227 6.05 -17.34 1.74
N ASP A 228 5.25 -17.83 0.80
CA ASP A 228 3.92 -17.32 0.56
C ASP A 228 2.93 -17.98 1.55
N LEU A 229 2.24 -17.15 2.29
CA LEU A 229 1.20 -17.58 3.24
C LEU A 229 -0.11 -16.90 2.87
N GLU A 230 -1.18 -17.67 2.94
CA GLU A 230 -2.52 -17.12 2.88
C GLU A 230 -2.78 -16.17 4.04
N LYS A 231 -3.81 -15.33 3.92
CA LYS A 231 -4.14 -14.30 4.90
C LYS A 231 -4.33 -14.85 6.32
N ASP A 232 -4.97 -16.01 6.46
CA ASP A 232 -5.16 -16.66 7.77
C ASP A 232 -3.81 -17.08 8.38
N GLY A 233 -2.90 -17.62 7.56
CA GLY A 233 -1.53 -17.96 7.98
C GLY A 233 -0.73 -16.74 8.45
N ILE A 234 -0.83 -15.60 7.76
CA ILE A 234 -0.23 -14.33 8.17
C ILE A 234 -0.79 -13.88 9.52
N ASN A 235 -2.12 -13.95 9.70
CA ASN A 235 -2.77 -13.56 10.94
C ASN A 235 -2.32 -14.44 12.12
N HIS A 236 -2.17 -15.76 11.89
CA HIS A 236 -1.66 -16.67 12.91
C HIS A 236 -0.18 -16.41 13.23
N LEU A 237 0.65 -16.11 12.21
CA LEU A 237 2.05 -15.75 12.43
C LEU A 237 2.16 -14.48 13.29
N ILE A 238 1.37 -13.46 13.01
CA ILE A 238 1.31 -12.24 13.85
C ILE A 238 0.78 -12.57 15.24
N ASN A 239 -0.24 -13.42 15.36
CA ASN A 239 -0.79 -13.80 16.66
C ASN A 239 0.21 -14.57 17.53
N ASP A 240 1.12 -15.31 16.97
CA ASP A 240 2.04 -16.17 17.70
C ASP A 240 3.35 -15.47 18.08
N CYS A 241 3.67 -14.27 17.53
CA CYS A 241 4.82 -13.48 17.97
C CYS A 241 4.54 -12.76 19.31
N ASP A 242 5.60 -12.35 20.01
CA ASP A 242 5.50 -11.55 21.23
C ASP A 242 5.41 -10.05 20.95
N CYS A 243 6.05 -9.57 19.87
CA CYS A 243 6.05 -8.18 19.46
C CYS A 243 6.18 -8.05 17.94
N TYR A 244 5.37 -7.20 17.34
CA TYR A 244 5.47 -6.87 15.92
C TYR A 244 6.30 -5.60 15.73
N VAL A 245 7.25 -5.60 14.80
CA VAL A 245 8.16 -4.48 14.58
C VAL A 245 8.25 -4.08 13.11
N SER A 246 8.29 -2.78 12.81
CA SER A 246 8.51 -2.26 11.47
C SER A 246 9.28 -0.93 11.50
N MET A 247 10.53 -0.95 11.06
CA MET A 247 11.38 0.24 10.95
C MET A 247 11.30 0.86 9.55
N HIS A 248 10.09 0.89 8.98
CA HIS A 248 9.84 1.41 7.64
C HIS A 248 10.20 2.88 7.50
N HIS A 249 10.58 3.26 6.30
CA HIS A 249 10.75 4.67 5.94
C HIS A 249 9.42 5.36 5.66
N SER A 250 8.45 4.64 5.12
CA SER A 250 7.10 5.15 4.88
C SER A 250 6.08 4.03 4.62
N GLU A 251 4.83 4.29 4.99
CA GLU A 251 3.65 3.45 4.72
C GLU A 251 2.48 4.32 4.26
N GLY A 252 1.65 3.80 3.34
CA GLY A 252 0.37 4.44 3.01
C GLY A 252 -0.65 4.31 4.14
N PHE A 253 -0.63 3.16 4.82
CA PHE A 253 -1.45 2.86 6.00
C PHE A 253 -0.72 1.98 7.02
N GLY A 254 -0.13 0.84 6.59
CA GLY A 254 0.54 -0.12 7.47
C GLY A 254 -0.39 -1.24 7.94
N LEU A 255 -1.01 -1.98 7.01
CA LEU A 255 -1.99 -3.04 7.32
C LEU A 255 -1.48 -4.06 8.34
N THR A 256 -0.25 -4.57 8.20
CA THR A 256 0.30 -5.57 9.14
C THR A 256 0.52 -5.02 10.55
N LEU A 257 0.84 -3.73 10.69
CA LEU A 257 0.87 -3.03 11.97
C LEU A 257 -0.51 -2.94 12.60
N ALA A 258 -1.51 -2.54 11.81
CA ALA A 258 -2.90 -2.45 12.25
C ALA A 258 -3.45 -3.84 12.66
N GLU A 259 -3.11 -4.90 11.93
CA GLU A 259 -3.47 -6.28 12.25
C GLU A 259 -2.81 -6.78 13.55
N ALA A 260 -1.54 -6.44 13.76
CA ALA A 260 -0.85 -6.76 15.01
C ALA A 260 -1.50 -6.06 16.22
N MET A 261 -1.84 -4.78 16.09
CA MET A 261 -2.55 -4.03 17.11
C MET A 261 -3.95 -4.61 17.38
N TYR A 262 -4.69 -5.00 16.35
CA TYR A 262 -6.00 -5.67 16.48
C TYR A 262 -5.91 -7.00 17.22
N LEU A 263 -4.84 -7.77 17.00
CA LEU A 263 -4.55 -9.00 17.74
C LEU A 263 -4.04 -8.76 19.17
N GLY A 264 -3.89 -7.51 19.59
CA GLY A 264 -3.38 -7.17 20.90
C GLY A 264 -1.88 -7.44 21.04
N LYS A 265 -1.14 -7.35 19.95
CA LYS A 265 0.32 -7.45 19.98
C LYS A 265 0.95 -6.09 20.25
N PRO A 266 1.95 -6.02 21.12
CA PRO A 266 2.80 -4.84 21.20
C PRO A 266 3.39 -4.53 19.83
N THR A 267 3.38 -3.26 19.44
CA THR A 267 3.90 -2.84 18.14
C THR A 267 4.97 -1.76 18.29
N ILE A 268 6.08 -1.92 17.56
CA ILE A 268 7.13 -0.93 17.41
C ILE A 268 7.17 -0.46 15.97
N ALA A 269 7.13 0.84 15.72
CA ALA A 269 7.21 1.36 14.35
C ALA A 269 7.79 2.76 14.28
N THR A 270 8.32 3.13 13.12
CA THR A 270 8.70 4.51 12.83
C THR A 270 7.51 5.43 13.01
N ASN A 271 7.68 6.54 13.73
CA ASN A 271 6.64 7.55 14.02
C ASN A 271 6.37 8.44 12.80
N TYR A 272 6.20 7.84 11.62
CA TYR A 272 6.07 8.58 10.37
C TYR A 272 5.15 7.88 9.39
N SER A 273 4.38 8.69 8.66
CA SER A 273 3.51 8.32 7.55
C SER A 273 2.16 7.69 7.93
N GLY A 274 1.63 6.77 7.12
CA GLY A 274 0.24 6.31 7.22
C GLY A 274 -0.10 5.53 8.49
N ASN A 275 0.86 4.90 9.15
CA ASN A 275 0.64 4.20 10.41
C ASN A 275 0.30 5.15 11.58
N THR A 276 0.68 6.42 11.52
CA THR A 276 0.31 7.42 12.53
C THR A 276 -1.20 7.74 12.53
N GLN A 277 -1.95 7.19 11.56
CA GLN A 277 -3.42 7.24 11.57
C GLN A 277 -4.02 6.46 12.76
N PHE A 278 -3.33 5.44 13.27
CA PHE A 278 -3.81 4.58 14.33
C PHE A 278 -2.80 4.33 15.46
N MET A 279 -1.51 4.62 15.24
CA MET A 279 -0.46 4.48 16.24
C MET A 279 -0.18 5.80 16.93
N ASN A 280 -0.05 5.75 18.26
CA ASN A 280 0.34 6.89 19.09
C ASN A 280 1.13 6.42 20.33
N ALA A 281 1.62 7.37 21.14
CA ALA A 281 2.44 7.05 22.30
C ALA A 281 1.74 6.22 23.39
N GLU A 282 0.40 6.18 23.43
CA GLU A 282 -0.35 5.41 24.42
C GLU A 282 -0.52 3.94 24.02
N ASN A 283 -0.51 3.63 22.71
CA ASN A 283 -0.87 2.33 22.18
C ASN A 283 0.25 1.62 21.41
N SER A 284 1.44 2.23 21.29
CA SER A 284 2.55 1.67 20.52
C SER A 284 3.90 2.24 21.00
N PHE A 285 4.99 1.60 20.58
CA PHE A 285 6.35 2.08 20.74
C PHE A 285 6.76 2.79 19.45
N LEU A 286 6.71 4.11 19.45
CA LEU A 286 7.03 4.92 18.29
C LEU A 286 8.51 5.29 18.29
N VAL A 287 9.19 5.02 17.17
CA VAL A 287 10.59 5.35 16.95
C VAL A 287 10.69 6.70 16.27
N ASP A 288 11.41 7.62 16.85
CA ASP A 288 11.65 8.94 16.27
C ASP A 288 12.43 8.86 14.95
N TYR A 289 12.27 9.87 14.11
CA TYR A 289 12.82 9.89 12.76
C TYR A 289 13.37 11.25 12.37
N LYS A 290 14.15 11.27 11.29
CA LYS A 290 14.52 12.49 10.55
C LYS A 290 14.04 12.39 9.12
N LEU A 291 13.52 13.47 8.55
CA LEU A 291 13.21 13.53 7.13
C LEU A 291 14.50 13.60 6.31
N GLY A 292 14.56 12.83 5.25
CA GLY A 292 15.69 12.81 4.33
C GLY A 292 15.30 12.24 2.97
N SER A 293 16.14 12.52 1.95
CA SER A 293 15.99 11.92 0.63
C SER A 293 16.32 10.43 0.67
N ILE A 294 15.78 9.67 -0.31
CA ILE A 294 16.11 8.25 -0.46
C ILE A 294 17.58 8.09 -0.84
N GLU A 295 18.23 7.05 -0.32
CA GLU A 295 19.62 6.72 -0.65
C GLU A 295 19.72 5.99 -2.00
N LYS A 296 18.74 5.14 -2.31
CA LYS A 296 18.68 4.37 -3.57
C LYS A 296 17.37 4.60 -4.29
N VAL A 297 17.49 5.12 -5.50
CA VAL A 297 16.37 5.18 -6.44
C VAL A 297 16.02 3.76 -6.89
N ASP A 298 14.77 3.37 -6.78
CA ASP A 298 14.25 2.13 -7.34
C ASP A 298 13.15 2.41 -8.39
N LYS A 299 12.57 1.36 -8.95
CA LYS A 299 11.50 1.49 -9.95
C LYS A 299 10.24 2.17 -9.42
N ASN A 300 10.11 2.27 -8.09
CA ASN A 300 8.93 2.77 -7.41
C ASN A 300 9.09 4.22 -6.96
N PHE A 301 10.33 4.65 -6.69
CA PHE A 301 10.60 5.93 -6.05
C PHE A 301 11.75 6.65 -6.76
N CYS A 302 11.59 7.94 -7.02
CA CYS A 302 12.58 8.78 -7.69
C CYS A 302 13.48 9.49 -6.68
N SER A 303 14.53 10.13 -7.16
CA SER A 303 15.51 10.87 -6.34
C SER A 303 14.90 12.01 -5.48
N ASN A 304 13.72 12.50 -5.86
CA ASN A 304 13.02 13.55 -5.11
C ASN A 304 12.15 13.00 -3.97
N THR A 305 12.14 11.68 -3.77
CA THR A 305 11.41 11.05 -2.68
C THR A 305 12.01 11.44 -1.34
N ILE A 306 11.17 11.89 -0.42
CA ILE A 306 11.53 12.18 0.97
C ILE A 306 10.80 11.19 1.86
N TRP A 307 11.54 10.63 2.82
CA TRP A 307 11.07 9.65 3.78
C TRP A 307 11.45 10.00 5.22
N GLY A 308 10.80 9.34 6.18
CA GLY A 308 11.24 9.30 7.57
C GLY A 308 12.33 8.24 7.76
N HIS A 309 13.53 8.66 8.10
CA HIS A 309 14.62 7.75 8.47
C HIS A 309 14.59 7.56 9.98
N PRO A 310 14.27 6.35 10.50
CA PRO A 310 14.21 6.10 11.94
C PRO A 310 15.57 6.34 12.61
N LEU A 311 15.55 6.84 13.85
CA LEU A 311 16.76 7.08 14.63
C LEU A 311 17.22 5.79 15.30
N LEU A 312 18.49 5.43 15.09
CA LEU A 312 19.04 4.15 15.52
C LEU A 312 19.00 3.98 17.06
N GLU A 313 19.44 4.99 17.78
CA GLU A 313 19.49 4.91 19.25
C GLU A 313 18.09 4.79 19.86
N ASP A 314 17.09 5.48 19.27
CA ASP A 314 15.71 5.35 19.73
C ASP A 314 15.11 3.99 19.35
N ALA A 315 15.41 3.46 18.14
CA ALA A 315 15.01 2.11 17.75
C ALA A 315 15.54 1.04 18.73
N ILE A 316 16.82 1.15 19.11
CA ILE A 316 17.45 0.29 20.13
C ILE A 316 16.73 0.43 21.46
N ALA A 317 16.44 1.64 21.91
CA ALA A 317 15.74 1.91 23.16
C ALA A 317 14.33 1.29 23.16
N LYS A 318 13.55 1.44 22.07
CA LYS A 318 12.19 0.88 21.94
C LYS A 318 12.19 -0.65 21.89
N LEU A 319 13.17 -1.28 21.21
CA LEU A 319 13.33 -2.74 21.23
C LEU A 319 13.57 -3.25 22.66
N LYS A 320 14.51 -2.62 23.38
CA LYS A 320 14.80 -2.95 24.79
C LYS A 320 13.60 -2.68 25.69
N GLU A 321 12.93 -1.55 25.56
CA GLU A 321 11.75 -1.20 26.36
C GLU A 321 10.64 -2.25 26.17
N ALA A 322 10.34 -2.66 24.94
CA ALA A 322 9.34 -3.67 24.65
C ALA A 322 9.70 -5.05 25.21
N TYR A 323 10.98 -5.40 25.28
CA TYR A 323 11.44 -6.66 25.85
C TYR A 323 11.43 -6.63 27.39
N PHE A 324 12.07 -5.64 28.01
CA PHE A 324 12.29 -5.62 29.47
C PHE A 324 11.09 -5.09 30.27
N ASN A 325 10.30 -4.18 29.70
CA ASN A 325 9.19 -3.57 30.42
C ASN A 325 7.85 -4.24 30.09
N LYS A 326 7.62 -5.40 30.71
CA LYS A 326 6.40 -6.21 30.51
C LYS A 326 5.13 -5.41 30.78
N SER A 327 5.08 -4.64 31.86
CA SER A 327 3.86 -3.89 32.24
C SER A 327 3.51 -2.81 31.22
N CYS A 328 4.49 -2.04 30.73
CA CYS A 328 4.29 -1.05 29.69
C CYS A 328 3.85 -1.71 28.36
N ARG A 329 4.52 -2.81 28.00
CA ARG A 329 4.20 -3.57 26.80
C ARG A 329 2.77 -4.09 26.81
N ASP A 330 2.34 -4.73 27.88
CA ASP A 330 1.00 -5.30 28.01
C ASP A 330 -0.08 -4.19 28.04
N PHE A 331 0.20 -3.08 28.70
CA PHE A 331 -0.69 -1.90 28.71
C PHE A 331 -0.89 -1.32 27.31
N LYS A 332 0.21 -1.08 26.57
CA LYS A 332 0.12 -0.56 25.19
C LYS A 332 -0.62 -1.52 24.27
N ALA A 333 -0.36 -2.81 24.36
CA ALA A 333 -1.04 -3.85 23.57
C ALA A 333 -2.55 -3.90 23.86
N TYR A 334 -2.96 -3.79 25.13
CA TYR A 334 -4.36 -3.68 25.52
C TYR A 334 -5.04 -2.44 24.93
N LYS A 335 -4.40 -1.27 25.07
CA LYS A 335 -4.89 -0.01 24.50
C LYS A 335 -5.00 -0.08 22.98
N ALA A 336 -3.99 -0.67 22.31
CA ALA A 336 -3.96 -0.88 20.87
C ALA A 336 -5.17 -1.68 20.41
N LYS A 337 -5.40 -2.85 21.02
CA LYS A 337 -6.52 -3.73 20.67
C LYS A 337 -7.86 -3.03 20.85
N ALA A 338 -8.11 -2.44 22.01
CA ALA A 338 -9.35 -1.73 22.30
C ALA A 338 -9.62 -0.58 21.32
N TYR A 339 -8.56 0.15 20.94
CA TYR A 339 -8.65 1.24 19.96
C TYR A 339 -8.99 0.70 18.56
N MET A 340 -8.29 -0.36 18.09
CA MET A 340 -8.53 -0.95 16.78
C MET A 340 -9.93 -1.56 16.65
N GLU A 341 -10.39 -2.29 17.68
CA GLU A 341 -11.73 -2.89 17.69
C GLU A 341 -12.83 -1.83 17.62
N ARG A 342 -12.64 -0.69 18.28
CA ARG A 342 -13.61 0.41 18.28
C ARG A 342 -13.58 1.21 16.99
N GLU A 343 -12.40 1.75 16.61
CA GLU A 343 -12.29 2.75 15.55
C GLU A 343 -12.17 2.14 14.15
N PHE A 344 -11.54 0.95 14.03
CA PHE A 344 -11.23 0.34 12.73
C PHE A 344 -12.08 -0.91 12.43
N SER A 345 -13.23 -1.05 13.12
CA SER A 345 -14.19 -2.10 12.80
C SER A 345 -14.83 -1.91 11.42
N PHE A 346 -15.30 -3.00 10.79
CA PHE A 346 -16.08 -2.90 9.56
C PHE A 346 -17.28 -1.97 9.71
N LYS A 347 -17.94 -2.02 10.87
CA LYS A 347 -19.11 -1.19 11.16
C LYS A 347 -18.74 0.30 11.15
N ASN A 348 -17.69 0.69 11.86
CA ASN A 348 -17.31 2.09 12.00
C ASN A 348 -16.81 2.68 10.67
N ILE A 349 -15.93 1.94 9.96
CA ILE A 349 -15.45 2.39 8.65
C ILE A 349 -16.57 2.39 7.61
N GLY A 350 -17.45 1.38 7.62
CA GLY A 350 -18.64 1.35 6.79
C GLY A 350 -19.57 2.55 7.03
N GLN A 351 -19.68 3.01 8.28
CA GLN A 351 -20.47 4.19 8.64
C GLN A 351 -19.87 5.49 8.06
N ILE A 352 -18.53 5.61 8.06
CA ILE A 352 -17.84 6.72 7.38
C ILE A 352 -18.18 6.72 5.88
N MET A 353 -18.10 5.53 5.24
CA MET A 353 -18.46 5.38 3.83
C MET A 353 -19.92 5.75 3.58
N GLN A 354 -20.85 5.27 4.42
CA GLN A 354 -22.28 5.53 4.29
C GLN A 354 -22.58 7.04 4.40
N TYR A 355 -22.07 7.71 5.42
CA TYR A 355 -22.28 9.15 5.59
C TYR A 355 -21.79 9.94 4.37
N ARG A 356 -20.60 9.61 3.88
CA ARG A 356 -20.08 10.31 2.70
C ARG A 356 -20.90 10.04 1.45
N LEU A 357 -21.34 8.80 1.23
CA LEU A 357 -22.24 8.46 0.11
C LEU A 357 -23.59 9.18 0.21
N ASP A 358 -24.16 9.30 1.41
CA ASP A 358 -25.41 10.03 1.61
C ASP A 358 -25.26 11.52 1.26
N ASP A 359 -24.14 12.15 1.61
CA ASP A 359 -23.83 13.53 1.21
C ASP A 359 -23.68 13.66 -0.31
N ILE A 360 -22.97 12.73 -0.95
CA ILE A 360 -22.83 12.67 -2.41
C ILE A 360 -24.23 12.55 -3.06
N TYR A 361 -25.09 11.65 -2.57
CA TYR A 361 -26.42 11.45 -3.12
C TYR A 361 -27.35 12.66 -2.92
N LYS A 362 -27.20 13.40 -1.82
CA LYS A 362 -27.93 14.64 -1.59
C LYS A 362 -27.49 15.74 -2.58
N ALA A 363 -26.16 15.93 -2.71
CA ALA A 363 -25.58 16.93 -3.61
C ALA A 363 -25.78 16.59 -5.09
N SER A 364 -25.75 15.31 -5.45
CA SER A 364 -25.88 14.84 -6.85
C SER A 364 -27.28 15.06 -7.43
N GLY A 365 -28.29 15.29 -6.60
CA GLY A 365 -29.62 15.69 -7.07
C GLY A 365 -29.58 16.95 -7.95
N ASP A 366 -28.67 17.86 -7.65
CA ASP A 366 -28.48 19.14 -8.36
C ASP A 366 -27.36 19.10 -9.42
N LEU A 367 -26.31 18.29 -9.22
CA LEU A 367 -25.12 18.23 -10.07
C LEU A 367 -25.27 17.29 -11.29
N ILE A 368 -26.00 16.20 -11.15
CA ILE A 368 -26.21 15.22 -12.23
C ILE A 368 -27.18 15.73 -13.30
N SER A 369 -27.94 16.79 -13.00
CA SER A 369 -28.90 17.38 -13.95
C SER A 369 -28.30 18.29 -15.01
N THR A 370 -26.99 18.62 -14.94
CA THR A 370 -26.39 19.59 -15.85
C THR A 370 -25.54 18.95 -16.94
N GLN A 371 -25.92 19.19 -18.18
CA GLN A 371 -25.19 18.87 -19.43
C GLN A 371 -23.71 19.31 -19.41
N ASN A 372 -23.37 20.29 -18.57
CA ASN A 372 -22.01 20.83 -18.39
C ASN A 372 -21.05 19.85 -17.70
N ALA A 373 -21.52 19.04 -16.71
CA ALA A 373 -20.68 18.04 -16.06
C ALA A 373 -20.26 16.92 -17.02
N TYR A 374 -21.15 16.55 -17.95
CA TYR A 374 -20.87 15.58 -19.00
C TYR A 374 -19.79 16.06 -19.98
N LEU A 375 -19.94 17.30 -20.49
CA LEU A 375 -18.97 17.90 -21.41
C LEU A 375 -17.59 18.07 -20.75
N LEU A 376 -17.56 18.42 -19.45
CA LEU A 376 -16.34 18.54 -18.69
C LEU A 376 -15.61 17.18 -18.57
N ASN A 377 -16.37 16.12 -18.23
CA ASN A 377 -15.80 14.76 -18.15
C ASN A 377 -15.28 14.29 -19.52
N GLN A 378 -16.02 14.50 -20.61
CA GLN A 378 -15.53 14.17 -21.97
C GLN A 378 -14.25 14.93 -22.34
N LEU A 379 -14.20 16.22 -22.04
CA LEU A 379 -13.02 17.03 -22.30
C LEU A 379 -11.80 16.54 -21.50
N GLN A 380 -12.04 16.09 -20.26
CA GLN A 380 -10.99 15.51 -19.41
C GLN A 380 -10.49 14.17 -19.96
N PHE A 381 -11.38 13.27 -20.41
CA PHE A 381 -10.98 12.01 -21.06
C PHE A 381 -10.17 12.22 -22.32
N VAL A 382 -10.59 13.14 -23.19
CA VAL A 382 -9.85 13.51 -24.42
C VAL A 382 -8.47 14.09 -24.07
N LYS A 383 -8.37 14.92 -23.03
CA LYS A 383 -7.07 15.43 -22.55
C LYS A 383 -6.16 14.31 -22.03
N ALA A 384 -6.70 13.35 -21.27
CA ALA A 384 -5.97 12.19 -20.75
C ALA A 384 -5.45 11.30 -21.91
N GLU A 385 -6.28 11.06 -22.92
CA GLU A 385 -5.91 10.31 -24.11
C GLU A 385 -4.81 11.02 -24.91
N ASN A 386 -4.93 12.33 -25.10
CA ASN A 386 -3.91 13.14 -25.74
C ASN A 386 -2.58 13.13 -24.95
N ALA A 387 -2.63 13.28 -23.63
CA ALA A 387 -1.43 13.21 -22.79
C ALA A 387 -0.77 11.82 -22.86
N HIS A 388 -1.60 10.77 -22.94
CA HIS A 388 -1.12 9.40 -23.12
C HIS A 388 -0.44 9.22 -24.48
N LEU A 389 -1.07 9.62 -25.56
CA LEU A 389 -0.51 9.57 -26.93
C LEU A 389 0.82 10.36 -27.02
N GLN A 390 0.89 11.51 -26.37
CA GLN A 390 2.12 12.30 -26.26
C GLN A 390 3.25 11.52 -25.56
N ARG A 391 2.93 10.80 -24.47
CA ARG A 391 3.91 9.94 -23.77
C ARG A 391 4.36 8.76 -24.60
N GLU A 392 3.45 8.11 -25.33
CA GLU A 392 3.75 7.02 -26.26
C GLU A 392 4.68 7.51 -27.40
N ILE A 393 4.37 8.65 -28.00
CA ILE A 393 5.21 9.29 -29.03
C ILE A 393 6.60 9.60 -28.46
N LYS A 394 6.69 10.11 -27.23
CA LYS A 394 7.97 10.38 -26.58
C LYS A 394 8.76 9.07 -26.31
N ARG A 395 8.10 7.99 -25.91
CA ARG A 395 8.69 6.64 -25.77
C ARG A 395 9.18 6.10 -27.11
N MET A 396 8.36 6.19 -28.13
CA MET A 396 8.74 5.74 -29.49
C MET A 396 9.94 6.52 -30.04
N LYS A 397 9.95 7.84 -29.86
CA LYS A 397 11.09 8.69 -30.25
C LYS A 397 12.36 8.30 -29.48
N LYS A 398 12.26 8.06 -28.17
CA LYS A 398 13.39 7.59 -27.36
C LYS A 398 13.90 6.22 -27.81
N ASN A 399 13.03 5.28 -28.13
CA ASN A 399 13.39 3.97 -28.65
C ASN A 399 14.03 4.04 -30.05
N LEU A 400 13.54 4.91 -30.91
CA LEU A 400 14.13 5.16 -32.23
C LEU A 400 15.53 5.76 -32.13
N ILE A 401 15.73 6.72 -31.21
CA ILE A 401 17.04 7.31 -30.96
C ILE A 401 18.01 6.26 -30.41
N ILE A 402 17.58 5.42 -29.48
CA ILE A 402 18.40 4.34 -28.92
C ILE A 402 18.76 3.33 -30.03
N ARG A 403 17.80 2.93 -30.88
CA ARG A 403 18.04 2.02 -32.00
C ARG A 403 19.02 2.64 -33.00
N PHE A 404 18.90 3.92 -33.28
CA PHE A 404 19.82 4.63 -34.17
C PHE A 404 21.23 4.74 -33.60
N ILE A 405 21.38 5.02 -32.29
CA ILE A 405 22.67 5.03 -31.61
C ILE A 405 23.32 3.64 -31.61
N LEU A 406 22.55 2.58 -31.37
CA LEU A 406 23.02 1.20 -31.41
C LEU A 406 23.45 0.81 -32.86
N PHE A 407 22.67 1.22 -33.84
CA PHE A 407 23.04 1.02 -35.28
C PHE A 407 24.36 1.70 -35.63
N LEU A 408 24.57 2.94 -35.21
CA LEU A 408 25.82 3.67 -35.42
C LEU A 408 27.00 3.03 -34.71
N LYS A 409 26.82 2.58 -33.45
CA LYS A 409 27.86 1.85 -32.69
C LYS A 409 28.25 0.53 -33.36
N ASN A 410 27.28 -0.22 -33.88
CA ASN A 410 27.55 -1.47 -34.60
C ASN A 410 28.29 -1.21 -35.92
N LYS A 411 27.90 -0.17 -36.65
CA LYS A 411 28.57 0.22 -37.91
C LYS A 411 30.02 0.66 -37.67
N THR A 412 30.28 1.45 -36.60
CA THR A 412 31.66 1.84 -36.22
C THR A 412 32.49 0.64 -35.74
N ARG A 413 31.87 -0.35 -35.09
CA ARG A 413 32.56 -1.58 -34.68
C ARG A 413 32.92 -2.47 -35.88
N MET A 414 32.05 -2.56 -36.89
CA MET A 414 32.33 -3.29 -38.12
C MET A 414 33.48 -2.64 -38.91
N ILE A 415 33.51 -1.30 -39.00
CA ILE A 415 34.58 -0.55 -39.68
C ILE A 415 35.92 -0.75 -38.95
N LYS A 416 35.93 -0.69 -37.59
CA LYS A 416 37.16 -0.95 -36.83
C LYS A 416 37.66 -2.37 -36.98
N ASN A 417 36.78 -3.36 -37.12
CA ASN A 417 37.18 -4.76 -37.32
C ASN A 417 37.72 -5.02 -38.73
N SER A 418 37.18 -4.33 -39.75
CA SER A 418 37.72 -4.40 -41.15
C SER A 418 39.12 -3.74 -41.28
N PHE A 419 39.42 -2.69 -40.49
CA PHE A 419 40.76 -2.08 -40.43
C PHE A 419 41.78 -2.88 -39.60
N ARG A 420 41.32 -3.85 -38.80
CA ARG A 420 42.23 -4.77 -38.06
C ARG A 420 42.51 -6.07 -38.79
N ALA A 421 41.78 -6.34 -39.85
CA ALA A 421 41.89 -7.56 -40.66
C ALA A 421 42.59 -7.31 -42.03
N ALA A 422 42.93 -6.06 -42.34
CA ALA A 422 43.81 -5.60 -43.41
C ALA A 422 45.18 -5.16 -42.81
#